data_a4831e1b0f9c61c85d87e2f8f73ce6ef
#
_entry.id   a4831e1b0f9c61c85d87e2f8f73ce6ef
#
_cell.length_a   1.000
_cell.length_b   1.000
_cell.length_c   1.000
_cell.angle_alpha   90.00
_cell.angle_beta   90.00
_cell.angle_gamma   90.00
#
_symmetry.space_group_name_H-M   'P 1'
#
loop_
_entity.id
_entity.type
_entity.pdbx_description
1 polymer ?
#
loop_
_entity_poly.entity_id
_entity_poly.type
_entity_poly.pdbx_seq_one_letter_code
_entity_poly.pdbx_strand_id
1 'polypeptide(L)'
;MLRFSLSIESRILPSFSSLRSLSPSLFFSSSRNNFVFCGKEISGETRNFSAMSACRDHRHPQDCSFLGGESFFRNILATMETVYMNKNPTAKAILDLVRSVDDDCIYYDHFAFRTFGVNGHGIDSMAKVFLDFGYVQREELRFPAKKLKAFWFSPPKVPLTANAGSGVNGPLPRIFISELLVDQMSPEAQKIVRKYTELSGNGSMHAAVASALGCLTWEKPTYSEFQQLAKESEYAAWTLVNGYALNHVTISVHRLKSHLANIKNLNQFIEENGFKLNSEGGVLKVSPDGLLLQSSTVANLTSFEFADGISESIPCSYIEFAERLILPQFKNLPEDKVEEFHRRDGFEVGNADKIFESTSMDQLTRNAA
;
A
#
# COMPACT_ATOMS: atom_id res chain seq x y z
N MET A 1 61.45 10.66 15.09
CA MET A 1 61.56 12.03 15.66
C MET A 1 60.81 12.95 14.75
N LEU A 2 59.74 13.51 15.25
CA LEU A 2 59.22 14.88 15.11
C LEU A 2 57.73 14.83 15.52
N ARG A 3 57.52 15.35 16.73
CA ARG A 3 56.18 15.64 17.28
C ARG A 3 55.74 16.99 16.72
N PHE A 4 54.49 17.06 16.24
CA PHE A 4 53.78 18.36 16.15
C PHE A 4 52.56 18.31 17.06
N SER A 5 52.63 19.21 18.06
CA SER A 5 51.56 19.56 18.97
C SER A 5 50.80 20.73 18.35
N LEU A 6 49.48 20.64 18.28
CA LEU A 6 48.62 21.79 17.98
C LEU A 6 47.57 21.93 19.08
N SER A 7 47.67 23.07 19.75
CA SER A 7 46.80 23.54 20.81
C SER A 7 45.40 23.90 20.29
N ILE A 8 44.38 23.53 21.10
CA ILE A 8 43.01 23.93 20.90
C ILE A 8 42.72 25.17 21.73
N GLU A 9 42.43 26.28 21.09
CA GLU A 9 41.88 27.49 21.72
C GLU A 9 40.36 27.35 21.87
N SER A 10 39.92 27.46 23.10
CA SER A 10 38.50 27.53 23.49
C SER A 10 37.95 28.94 23.22
N ARG A 11 36.91 29.05 22.40
CA ARG A 11 36.09 30.28 22.30
C ARG A 11 34.80 30.12 23.05
N ILE A 12 34.62 30.94 24.05
CA ILE A 12 33.48 31.14 24.91
C ILE A 12 32.35 31.82 24.11
N LEU A 13 31.13 31.28 24.16
CA LEU A 13 29.91 31.93 23.67
C LEU A 13 29.16 32.57 24.85
N PRO A 14 28.54 33.75 24.67
CA PRO A 14 27.81 34.40 25.74
C PRO A 14 26.37 33.86 25.87
N SER A 15 25.95 33.78 27.13
CA SER A 15 24.58 33.47 27.58
C SER A 15 23.60 34.58 27.21
N PHE A 16 22.47 34.24 26.62
CA PHE A 16 21.27 35.10 26.60
C PHE A 16 20.16 34.47 27.42
N SER A 17 19.81 35.19 28.46
CA SER A 17 18.68 34.89 29.36
C SER A 17 17.36 35.48 28.83
N SER A 18 16.29 34.75 29.13
CA SER A 18 14.93 35.21 29.33
C SER A 18 14.16 35.84 28.14
N LEU A 19 13.15 35.12 27.65
CA LEU A 19 11.90 35.74 27.25
C LEU A 19 10.70 34.84 27.68
N ARG A 20 9.74 35.50 28.26
CA ARG A 20 8.56 35.02 29.00
C ARG A 20 7.54 34.36 28.07
N SER A 21 6.86 33.36 28.67
CA SER A 21 5.60 32.76 28.24
C SER A 21 4.51 33.78 27.86
N LEU A 22 3.86 33.55 26.71
CA LEU A 22 2.52 34.05 26.42
C LEU A 22 1.71 32.92 25.80
N SER A 23 0.75 32.39 26.55
CA SER A 23 -0.30 31.51 26.06
C SER A 23 -1.39 32.32 25.38
N PRO A 24 -1.95 31.90 24.26
CA PRO A 24 -3.25 32.36 23.80
C PRO A 24 -4.31 31.33 24.16
N SER A 25 -5.16 31.70 25.11
CA SER A 25 -6.47 31.09 25.36
C SER A 25 -7.41 31.43 24.19
N LEU A 26 -7.88 30.41 23.46
CA LEU A 26 -8.96 30.58 22.49
C LEU A 26 -10.30 30.21 23.16
N PHE A 27 -11.10 31.22 23.38
CA PHE A 27 -12.52 31.10 23.73
C PHE A 27 -13.29 30.68 22.45
N PHE A 28 -14.01 29.57 22.51
CA PHE A 28 -15.03 29.22 21.53
C PHE A 28 -16.36 29.84 21.97
N SER A 29 -16.81 30.86 21.24
CA SER A 29 -18.16 31.40 21.31
C SER A 29 -19.05 30.68 20.30
N SER A 30 -20.08 30.00 20.79
CA SER A 30 -21.16 29.43 19.98
C SER A 30 -22.09 30.55 19.51
N SER A 31 -22.16 30.76 18.20
CA SER A 31 -23.17 31.61 17.59
C SER A 31 -24.00 30.80 16.60
N ARG A 32 -25.26 30.56 16.94
CA ARG A 32 -26.29 30.03 16.04
C ARG A 32 -26.75 31.15 15.11
N ASN A 33 -26.52 31.05 13.84
CA ASN A 33 -27.14 31.91 12.84
C ASN A 33 -28.24 31.17 12.09
N ASN A 34 -29.48 31.58 12.37
CA ASN A 34 -30.66 31.25 11.55
C ASN A 34 -30.59 32.05 10.24
N PHE A 35 -30.57 31.37 9.10
CA PHE A 35 -30.81 32.02 7.82
C PHE A 35 -32.30 32.02 7.50
N VAL A 36 -32.88 33.21 7.44
CA VAL A 36 -34.23 33.48 6.95
C VAL A 36 -34.10 33.74 5.45
N PHE A 37 -34.80 32.95 4.63
CA PHE A 37 -34.97 33.24 3.21
C PHE A 37 -36.01 34.33 3.02
N CYS A 38 -35.61 35.47 2.50
CA CYS A 38 -36.51 36.53 2.05
C CYS A 38 -36.68 36.40 0.53
N GLY A 39 -37.87 35.99 0.09
CA GLY A 39 -38.25 35.98 -1.32
C GLY A 39 -38.53 37.38 -1.83
N LYS A 40 -38.01 37.72 -3.02
CA LYS A 40 -38.49 38.80 -3.85
C LYS A 40 -38.86 38.26 -5.19
N GLU A 41 -40.13 38.32 -5.54
CA GLU A 41 -40.66 38.16 -6.90
C GLU A 41 -40.23 39.34 -7.76
N ILE A 42 -39.74 39.06 -8.93
CA ILE A 42 -39.61 40.03 -10.06
C ILE A 42 -40.29 39.43 -11.26
N SER A 43 -41.33 40.07 -11.70
CA SER A 43 -42.15 39.80 -12.89
C SER A 43 -41.44 40.21 -14.18
N GLY A 44 -41.62 39.36 -15.22
CA GLY A 44 -41.79 39.78 -16.61
C GLY A 44 -40.55 39.78 -17.48
N GLU A 45 -40.50 38.85 -18.41
CA GLU A 45 -40.50 39.06 -19.86
C GLU A 45 -40.25 37.73 -20.59
N THR A 46 -41.26 37.35 -21.40
CA THR A 46 -41.21 36.22 -22.30
C THR A 46 -40.34 36.57 -23.53
N ARG A 47 -39.24 35.84 -23.73
CA ARG A 47 -38.56 35.72 -25.01
C ARG A 47 -38.58 34.28 -25.50
N ASN A 48 -39.28 34.09 -26.63
CA ASN A 48 -39.27 32.85 -27.40
C ASN A 48 -37.87 32.49 -27.85
N PHE A 49 -37.35 31.34 -27.42
CA PHE A 49 -36.19 30.71 -28.05
C PHE A 49 -36.63 29.42 -28.75
N SER A 50 -36.36 29.40 -30.04
CA SER A 50 -36.54 28.32 -30.98
C SER A 50 -35.94 27.02 -30.50
N ALA A 51 -36.67 25.93 -30.67
CA ALA A 51 -36.26 24.57 -30.34
C ALA A 51 -35.07 24.14 -31.21
N MET A 52 -33.90 24.01 -30.59
CA MET A 52 -32.82 23.17 -31.11
C MET A 52 -33.01 21.76 -30.54
N SER A 53 -33.18 20.80 -31.45
CA SER A 53 -33.24 19.37 -31.18
C SER A 53 -31.99 18.91 -30.44
N ALA A 54 -32.09 18.71 -29.13
CA ALA A 54 -31.02 18.06 -28.34
C ALA A 54 -31.18 16.54 -28.48
N CYS A 55 -30.21 15.89 -29.10
CA CYS A 55 -30.01 14.46 -28.99
C CYS A 55 -30.03 14.09 -27.49
N ARG A 56 -31.08 13.36 -27.08
CA ARG A 56 -31.11 12.73 -25.74
C ARG A 56 -30.17 11.55 -25.76
N ASP A 57 -28.96 11.78 -25.27
CA ASP A 57 -28.04 10.75 -24.86
C ASP A 57 -28.62 10.11 -23.58
N HIS A 58 -29.22 8.94 -23.71
CA HIS A 58 -29.73 8.17 -22.59
C HIS A 58 -28.56 7.53 -21.83
N ARG A 59 -27.72 8.34 -21.17
CA ARG A 59 -26.83 7.84 -20.14
C ARG A 59 -27.62 7.71 -18.84
N HIS A 60 -27.62 6.53 -18.26
CA HIS A 60 -28.22 6.26 -16.96
C HIS A 60 -27.63 7.19 -15.89
N PRO A 61 -28.43 7.72 -14.94
CA PRO A 61 -27.92 8.56 -13.83
C PRO A 61 -26.85 7.90 -12.95
N GLN A 62 -26.72 6.57 -13.01
CA GLN A 62 -25.67 5.80 -12.30
C GLN A 62 -24.27 6.04 -12.85
N ASP A 63 -24.08 6.40 -14.13
CA ASP A 63 -22.77 6.54 -14.73
C ASP A 63 -22.03 7.81 -14.27
N CYS A 64 -22.73 8.89 -13.97
CA CYS A 64 -22.09 10.14 -13.53
C CYS A 64 -21.59 10.09 -12.08
N SER A 65 -22.29 9.36 -11.18
CA SER A 65 -21.86 9.19 -9.80
C SER A 65 -20.63 8.27 -9.70
N PHE A 66 -20.54 7.26 -10.58
CA PHE A 66 -19.41 6.34 -10.64
C PHE A 66 -18.12 7.03 -11.12
N LEU A 67 -18.18 7.86 -12.16
CA LEU A 67 -17.02 8.59 -12.69
C LEU A 67 -16.39 9.54 -11.66
N GLY A 68 -17.20 10.24 -10.86
CA GLY A 68 -16.72 11.07 -9.77
C GLY A 68 -16.10 10.26 -8.63
N GLY A 69 -16.70 9.13 -8.30
CA GLY A 69 -16.20 8.18 -7.31
C GLY A 69 -14.86 7.53 -7.72
N GLU A 70 -14.72 7.15 -8.97
CA GLU A 70 -13.49 6.57 -9.50
C GLU A 70 -12.30 7.55 -9.41
N SER A 71 -12.49 8.79 -9.82
CA SER A 71 -11.43 9.81 -9.72
C SER A 71 -11.00 10.04 -8.29
N PHE A 72 -11.93 10.09 -7.34
CA PHE A 72 -11.63 10.21 -5.92
C PHE A 72 -10.85 8.98 -5.41
N PHE A 73 -11.28 7.77 -5.78
CA PHE A 73 -10.62 6.55 -5.38
C PHE A 73 -9.18 6.44 -5.94
N ARG A 74 -8.96 6.84 -7.19
CA ARG A 74 -7.61 6.89 -7.78
C ARG A 74 -6.70 7.86 -7.03
N ASN A 75 -7.23 8.97 -6.52
CA ASN A 75 -6.47 9.89 -5.65
C ASN A 75 -6.10 9.24 -4.31
N ILE A 76 -6.95 8.40 -3.73
CA ILE A 76 -6.61 7.61 -2.53
C ILE A 76 -5.46 6.64 -2.85
N LEU A 77 -5.56 5.89 -3.95
CA LEU A 77 -4.48 4.97 -4.38
C LEU A 77 -3.17 5.71 -4.65
N ALA A 78 -3.23 6.87 -5.32
CA ALA A 78 -2.06 7.70 -5.59
C ALA A 78 -1.41 8.24 -4.32
N THR A 79 -2.21 8.55 -3.29
CA THR A 79 -1.70 8.95 -1.99
C THR A 79 -0.99 7.79 -1.30
N MET A 80 -1.59 6.59 -1.31
CA MET A 80 -0.96 5.36 -0.78
C MET A 80 0.36 5.06 -1.49
N GLU A 81 0.37 5.13 -2.83
CA GLU A 81 1.56 4.94 -3.66
C GLU A 81 2.66 5.96 -3.30
N THR A 82 2.31 7.23 -3.18
CA THR A 82 3.26 8.29 -2.82
C THR A 82 3.90 8.05 -1.45
N VAL A 83 3.10 7.70 -0.45
CA VAL A 83 3.59 7.36 0.90
C VAL A 83 4.51 6.14 0.85
N TYR A 84 4.11 5.12 0.12
CA TYR A 84 4.90 3.90 -0.07
C TYR A 84 6.24 4.19 -0.76
N MET A 85 6.26 4.96 -1.84
CA MET A 85 7.49 5.32 -2.56
C MET A 85 8.45 6.13 -1.70
N ASN A 86 7.93 7.04 -0.85
CA ASN A 86 8.75 7.83 0.06
C ASN A 86 9.43 6.98 1.15
N LYS A 87 8.81 5.88 1.55
CA LYS A 87 9.34 4.93 2.54
C LYS A 87 10.14 3.78 1.93
N ASN A 88 10.06 3.59 0.60
CA ASN A 88 10.70 2.48 -0.10
C ASN A 88 11.51 2.99 -1.30
N PRO A 89 12.73 3.51 -1.09
CA PRO A 89 13.59 4.01 -2.16
C PRO A 89 13.98 2.92 -3.17
N THR A 90 14.10 1.66 -2.76
CA THR A 90 14.35 0.53 -3.67
C THR A 90 13.20 0.36 -4.66
N ALA A 91 11.95 0.39 -4.21
CA ALA A 91 10.80 0.27 -5.11
C ALA A 91 10.76 1.43 -6.12
N LYS A 92 11.01 2.66 -5.65
CA LYS A 92 11.09 3.83 -6.53
C LYS A 92 12.19 3.66 -7.58
N ALA A 93 13.40 3.29 -7.18
CA ALA A 93 14.52 3.10 -8.08
C ALA A 93 14.25 2.00 -9.13
N ILE A 94 13.63 0.87 -8.73
CA ILE A 94 13.26 -0.21 -9.63
C ILE A 94 12.18 0.25 -10.62
N LEU A 95 11.15 0.98 -10.16
CA LEU A 95 10.13 1.51 -11.06
C LEU A 95 10.72 2.48 -12.08
N ASP A 96 11.62 3.37 -11.66
CA ASP A 96 12.30 4.30 -12.55
C ASP A 96 13.21 3.56 -13.54
N LEU A 97 13.90 2.50 -13.08
CA LEU A 97 14.75 1.65 -13.91
C LEU A 97 13.91 0.89 -14.97
N VAL A 98 12.79 0.27 -14.59
CA VAL A 98 11.90 -0.44 -15.53
C VAL A 98 11.29 0.54 -16.53
N ARG A 99 10.84 1.72 -16.09
CA ARG A 99 10.33 2.78 -16.99
C ARG A 99 11.35 3.20 -18.04
N SER A 100 12.62 3.26 -17.70
CA SER A 100 13.68 3.64 -18.64
C SER A 100 13.83 2.68 -19.82
N VAL A 101 13.31 1.45 -19.70
CA VAL A 101 13.38 0.37 -20.72
C VAL A 101 12.01 0.10 -21.34
N ASP A 102 10.91 0.34 -20.64
CA ASP A 102 9.55 -0.12 -21.00
C ASP A 102 8.57 1.03 -21.35
N ASP A 103 9.04 2.12 -21.95
CA ASP A 103 8.19 3.22 -22.46
C ASP A 103 7.22 3.82 -21.46
N ASP A 104 7.57 3.88 -20.17
CA ASP A 104 6.79 4.53 -19.09
C ASP A 104 5.41 3.91 -18.80
N CYS A 105 5.09 2.74 -19.33
CA CYS A 105 3.80 2.05 -19.20
C CYS A 105 3.83 0.90 -18.19
N ILE A 106 4.04 1.20 -16.90
CA ILE A 106 3.94 0.17 -15.84
C ILE A 106 2.52 0.08 -15.31
N TYR A 107 2.01 -1.14 -15.18
CA TYR A 107 0.72 -1.43 -14.54
C TYR A 107 0.93 -2.25 -13.28
N TYR A 108 0.11 -2.00 -12.27
CA TYR A 108 0.13 -2.78 -11.04
C TYR A 108 -0.77 -4.02 -11.13
N ASP A 109 -0.26 -5.14 -10.67
CA ASP A 109 -1.01 -6.38 -10.50
C ASP A 109 -1.88 -6.31 -9.25
N HIS A 110 -1.26 -5.97 -8.10
CA HIS A 110 -1.97 -5.81 -6.84
C HIS A 110 -1.23 -4.90 -5.85
N PHE A 111 -2.00 -4.44 -4.85
CA PHE A 111 -1.52 -3.78 -3.64
C PHE A 111 -1.80 -4.68 -2.44
N ALA A 112 -0.85 -4.75 -1.51
CA ALA A 112 -0.95 -5.63 -0.35
C ALA A 112 -0.81 -4.90 0.98
N PHE A 113 -1.64 -5.31 1.94
CA PHE A 113 -1.73 -4.74 3.27
C PHE A 113 -1.62 -5.81 4.34
N ARG A 114 -1.03 -5.42 5.49
CA ARG A 114 -0.97 -6.23 6.71
C ARG A 114 -1.80 -5.58 7.79
N THR A 115 -2.58 -6.38 8.54
CA THR A 115 -3.47 -5.88 9.58
C THR A 115 -3.46 -6.77 10.82
N PHE A 116 -4.00 -6.25 11.94
CA PHE A 116 -4.30 -7.05 13.13
C PHE A 116 -5.77 -7.45 13.15
N GLY A 117 -6.09 -8.74 13.22
CA GLY A 117 -7.46 -9.24 13.32
C GLY A 117 -7.95 -9.23 14.78
N VAL A 118 -8.23 -8.05 15.34
CA VAL A 118 -8.67 -7.86 16.71
C VAL A 118 -9.45 -6.56 16.87
N ASN A 119 -10.43 -6.49 17.76
CA ASN A 119 -11.18 -5.27 18.13
C ASN A 119 -11.86 -4.59 16.93
N GLY A 120 -12.32 -5.36 15.95
CA GLY A 120 -12.91 -4.83 14.70
C GLY A 120 -11.88 -4.26 13.72
N HIS A 121 -10.59 -4.34 14.01
CA HIS A 121 -9.51 -4.16 13.04
C HIS A 121 -9.40 -5.40 12.14
N GLY A 122 -8.49 -5.35 11.18
CA GLY A 122 -8.25 -6.48 10.30
C GLY A 122 -8.79 -6.28 8.89
N ILE A 123 -9.04 -7.40 8.21
CA ILE A 123 -9.47 -7.41 6.82
C ILE A 123 -10.76 -6.61 6.63
N ASP A 124 -11.77 -6.83 7.45
CA ASP A 124 -13.08 -6.20 7.31
C ASP A 124 -13.02 -4.67 7.43
N SER A 125 -12.15 -4.16 8.30
CA SER A 125 -11.95 -2.73 8.47
C SER A 125 -11.26 -2.10 7.26
N MET A 126 -10.18 -2.73 6.78
CA MET A 126 -9.41 -2.25 5.64
C MET A 126 -10.20 -2.39 4.33
N ALA A 127 -10.94 -3.48 4.17
CA ALA A 127 -11.68 -3.79 2.95
C ALA A 127 -12.82 -2.81 2.65
N LYS A 128 -13.40 -2.17 3.67
CA LYS A 128 -14.55 -1.26 3.49
C LYS A 128 -14.33 -0.24 2.41
N VAL A 129 -13.16 0.43 2.42
CA VAL A 129 -12.86 1.44 1.41
C VAL A 129 -12.87 0.88 -0.01
N PHE A 130 -12.38 -0.34 -0.19
CA PHE A 130 -12.34 -0.97 -1.51
C PHE A 130 -13.74 -1.47 -1.94
N LEU A 131 -14.49 -2.06 -1.01
CA LEU A 131 -15.87 -2.54 -1.27
C LEU A 131 -16.79 -1.40 -1.65
N ASP A 132 -16.67 -0.22 -1.01
CA ASP A 132 -17.45 0.98 -1.32
C ASP A 132 -17.18 1.49 -2.76
N PHE A 133 -16.01 1.18 -3.32
CA PHE A 133 -15.65 1.48 -4.72
C PHE A 133 -15.84 0.31 -5.68
N GLY A 134 -16.66 -0.68 -5.30
CA GLY A 134 -17.09 -1.75 -6.19
C GLY A 134 -16.11 -2.93 -6.33
N TYR A 135 -15.10 -3.02 -5.47
CA TYR A 135 -14.29 -4.24 -5.38
C TYR A 135 -15.13 -5.40 -4.86
N VAL A 136 -14.81 -6.60 -5.32
CA VAL A 136 -15.49 -7.83 -4.92
C VAL A 136 -14.52 -8.73 -4.18
N GLN A 137 -14.91 -9.12 -2.95
CA GLN A 137 -14.16 -10.10 -2.17
C GLN A 137 -14.12 -11.45 -2.88
N ARG A 138 -12.95 -12.08 -2.84
CA ARG A 138 -12.63 -13.36 -3.44
C ARG A 138 -12.20 -14.36 -2.39
N GLU A 139 -11.46 -15.38 -2.79
CA GLU A 139 -11.11 -16.53 -1.98
C GLU A 139 -10.28 -16.16 -0.75
N GLU A 140 -10.51 -16.93 0.32
CA GLU A 140 -9.72 -16.90 1.53
C GLU A 140 -8.42 -17.71 1.34
N LEU A 141 -7.31 -17.17 1.82
CA LEU A 141 -6.04 -17.85 1.95
C LEU A 141 -5.68 -17.99 3.43
N ARG A 142 -5.18 -19.16 3.83
CA ARG A 142 -4.76 -19.42 5.21
C ARG A 142 -3.29 -19.82 5.28
N PHE A 143 -2.60 -19.29 6.29
CA PHE A 143 -1.20 -19.54 6.59
C PHE A 143 -1.08 -19.97 8.05
N PRO A 144 -1.41 -21.23 8.37
CA PRO A 144 -1.51 -21.68 9.77
C PRO A 144 -0.21 -21.53 10.57
N ALA A 145 0.94 -21.80 9.93
CA ALA A 145 2.25 -21.67 10.58
C ALA A 145 2.57 -20.24 11.02
N LYS A 146 2.04 -19.25 10.29
CA LYS A 146 2.22 -17.82 10.58
C LYS A 146 1.04 -17.23 11.36
N LYS A 147 0.01 -18.01 11.66
CA LYS A 147 -1.25 -17.56 12.29
C LYS A 147 -1.91 -16.43 11.51
N LEU A 148 -1.90 -16.53 10.15
CA LEU A 148 -2.47 -15.51 9.27
C LEU A 148 -3.62 -16.08 8.46
N LYS A 149 -4.58 -15.21 8.13
CA LYS A 149 -5.50 -15.39 7.03
C LYS A 149 -5.46 -14.15 6.12
N ALA A 150 -5.87 -14.31 4.88
CA ALA A 150 -5.97 -13.22 3.92
C ALA A 150 -7.20 -13.41 3.02
N PHE A 151 -7.68 -12.29 2.49
CA PHE A 151 -8.58 -12.26 1.34
C PHE A 151 -7.98 -11.37 0.25
N TRP A 152 -8.30 -11.69 -0.97
CA TRP A 152 -8.04 -10.76 -2.06
C TRP A 152 -9.36 -10.25 -2.63
N PHE A 153 -9.28 -9.09 -3.28
CA PHE A 153 -10.42 -8.37 -3.82
C PHE A 153 -10.14 -8.04 -5.28
N SER A 154 -11.05 -8.45 -6.17
CA SER A 154 -10.97 -8.10 -7.58
C SER A 154 -11.49 -6.69 -7.82
N PRO A 155 -10.83 -5.91 -8.69
CA PRO A 155 -11.30 -4.58 -9.04
C PRO A 155 -12.62 -4.62 -9.79
N PRO A 156 -13.42 -3.54 -9.75
CA PRO A 156 -14.58 -3.38 -10.61
C PRO A 156 -14.16 -3.37 -12.09
N LYS A 157 -15.05 -3.82 -12.96
CA LYS A 157 -14.85 -3.71 -14.42
C LYS A 157 -15.06 -2.24 -14.83
N VAL A 158 -13.98 -1.50 -14.89
CA VAL A 158 -14.00 -0.13 -15.40
C VAL A 158 -13.56 -0.17 -16.86
N PRO A 159 -14.32 0.41 -17.80
CA PRO A 159 -13.85 0.54 -19.16
C PRO A 159 -12.55 1.36 -19.17
N LEU A 160 -11.47 0.78 -19.69
CA LEU A 160 -10.24 1.54 -19.91
C LEU A 160 -10.56 2.62 -20.95
N THR A 161 -10.41 3.87 -20.57
CA THR A 161 -10.41 4.95 -21.55
C THR A 161 -9.18 4.81 -22.46
N ALA A 162 -9.28 5.25 -23.70
CA ALA A 162 -8.18 5.18 -24.69
C ALA A 162 -6.87 5.84 -24.21
N ASN A 163 -6.93 6.62 -23.13
CA ASN A 163 -5.81 7.31 -22.48
C ASN A 163 -5.55 6.76 -21.07
N ALA A 164 -5.74 5.46 -20.83
CA ALA A 164 -5.39 4.85 -19.55
C ALA A 164 -3.91 5.09 -19.27
N GLY A 165 -3.62 5.84 -18.20
CA GLY A 165 -2.25 6.18 -17.77
C GLY A 165 -1.51 4.98 -17.18
N SER A 166 -0.29 5.23 -16.73
CA SER A 166 0.57 4.27 -16.00
C SER A 166 0.25 4.27 -14.50
N GLY A 167 0.70 3.23 -13.78
CA GLY A 167 0.54 3.11 -12.33
C GLY A 167 -0.92 3.11 -11.90
N VAL A 168 -1.25 3.90 -10.89
CA VAL A 168 -2.62 4.01 -10.34
C VAL A 168 -3.62 4.67 -11.31
N ASN A 169 -3.15 5.29 -12.38
CA ASN A 169 -3.99 5.82 -13.45
C ASN A 169 -4.29 4.79 -14.55
N GLY A 170 -3.63 3.62 -14.48
CA GLY A 170 -3.88 2.49 -15.36
C GLY A 170 -5.07 1.64 -14.91
N PRO A 171 -5.09 0.35 -15.30
CA PRO A 171 -6.02 -0.62 -14.75
C PRO A 171 -5.96 -0.66 -13.23
N LEU A 172 -7.12 -0.72 -12.56
CA LEU A 172 -7.15 -0.82 -11.10
C LEU A 172 -6.49 -2.13 -10.64
N PRO A 173 -5.59 -2.08 -9.65
CA PRO A 173 -4.92 -3.27 -9.13
C PRO A 173 -5.88 -4.15 -8.32
N ARG A 174 -5.60 -5.44 -8.22
CA ARG A 174 -6.18 -6.29 -7.16
C ARG A 174 -5.74 -5.78 -5.80
N ILE A 175 -6.50 -6.07 -4.78
CA ILE A 175 -6.14 -5.74 -3.39
C ILE A 175 -5.98 -7.05 -2.62
N PHE A 176 -4.87 -7.18 -1.92
CA PHE A 176 -4.59 -8.31 -1.03
C PHE A 176 -4.48 -7.80 0.41
N ILE A 177 -5.33 -8.31 1.30
CA ILE A 177 -5.33 -7.91 2.71
C ILE A 177 -5.16 -9.15 3.56
N SER A 178 -4.09 -9.17 4.34
CA SER A 178 -3.84 -10.19 5.36
C SER A 178 -4.11 -9.66 6.75
N GLU A 179 -4.48 -10.56 7.68
CA GLU A 179 -4.60 -10.24 9.09
C GLU A 179 -3.95 -11.30 9.96
N LEU A 180 -3.32 -10.83 11.05
CA LEU A 180 -2.85 -11.71 12.11
C LEU A 180 -4.04 -12.17 12.94
N LEU A 181 -4.16 -13.49 13.16
CA LEU A 181 -5.12 -14.10 14.07
C LEU A 181 -4.62 -13.93 15.50
N VAL A 182 -4.86 -12.73 16.06
CA VAL A 182 -4.29 -12.29 17.35
C VAL A 182 -4.70 -13.21 18.50
N ASP A 183 -5.89 -13.80 18.44
CA ASP A 183 -6.39 -14.78 19.43
C ASP A 183 -5.60 -16.08 19.47
N GLN A 184 -4.81 -16.38 18.44
CA GLN A 184 -3.92 -17.54 18.37
C GLN A 184 -2.50 -17.25 18.86
N MET A 185 -2.20 -16.00 19.21
CA MET A 185 -0.90 -15.59 19.75
C MET A 185 -0.80 -15.92 21.25
N SER A 186 0.43 -15.85 21.81
CA SER A 186 0.62 -15.92 23.25
C SER A 186 -0.16 -14.84 24.00
N PRO A 187 -0.55 -15.03 25.26
CA PRO A 187 -1.23 -14.02 26.06
C PRO A 187 -0.47 -12.68 26.11
N GLU A 188 0.86 -12.74 26.16
CA GLU A 188 1.75 -11.58 26.18
C GLU A 188 1.68 -10.80 24.87
N ALA A 189 1.78 -11.49 23.73
CA ALA A 189 1.66 -10.89 22.42
C ALA A 189 0.26 -10.30 22.20
N GLN A 190 -0.80 -11.01 22.59
CA GLN A 190 -2.17 -10.49 22.56
C GLN A 190 -2.32 -9.20 23.37
N LYS A 191 -1.73 -9.16 24.57
CA LYS A 191 -1.78 -7.96 25.45
C LYS A 191 -1.12 -6.76 24.77
N ILE A 192 0.04 -6.95 24.14
CA ILE A 192 0.74 -5.87 23.43
C ILE A 192 -0.13 -5.39 22.26
N VAL A 193 -0.59 -6.29 21.39
CA VAL A 193 -1.39 -5.91 20.23
C VAL A 193 -2.67 -5.18 20.63
N ARG A 194 -3.40 -5.69 21.65
CA ARG A 194 -4.64 -5.05 22.13
C ARG A 194 -4.38 -3.66 22.71
N LYS A 195 -3.29 -3.48 23.49
CA LYS A 195 -2.91 -2.17 24.02
C LYS A 195 -2.86 -1.09 22.92
N TYR A 196 -2.26 -1.40 21.78
CA TYR A 196 -2.12 -0.42 20.69
C TYR A 196 -3.38 -0.29 19.83
N THR A 197 -4.05 -1.40 19.52
CA THR A 197 -5.26 -1.38 18.70
C THR A 197 -6.44 -0.73 19.41
N GLU A 198 -6.55 -0.81 20.75
CA GLU A 198 -7.58 -0.12 21.54
C GLU A 198 -7.48 1.40 21.41
N LEU A 199 -6.27 1.95 21.29
CA LEU A 199 -6.04 3.38 21.09
C LEU A 199 -6.54 3.88 19.72
N SER A 200 -6.61 2.99 18.73
CA SER A 200 -7.10 3.32 17.38
C SER A 200 -8.62 3.36 17.26
N GLY A 201 -9.34 3.02 18.32
CA GLY A 201 -10.80 2.89 18.31
C GLY A 201 -11.28 1.60 17.63
N ASN A 202 -12.58 1.36 17.64
CA ASN A 202 -13.19 0.13 17.14
C ASN A 202 -13.29 0.15 15.60
N GLY A 203 -12.35 -0.49 14.91
CA GLY A 203 -12.45 -1.00 13.54
C GLY A 203 -13.13 -0.11 12.50
N SER A 204 -13.01 1.21 12.61
CA SER A 204 -13.59 2.14 11.66
C SER A 204 -12.71 2.28 10.40
N MET A 205 -13.27 2.80 9.31
CA MET A 205 -12.52 3.20 8.10
C MET A 205 -11.33 4.15 8.38
N HIS A 206 -11.24 4.72 9.58
CA HIS A 206 -10.10 5.56 9.96
C HIS A 206 -8.76 4.84 9.83
N ALA A 207 -8.72 3.52 10.09
CA ALA A 207 -7.50 2.73 9.89
C ALA A 207 -7.06 2.71 8.43
N ALA A 208 -7.99 2.55 7.49
CA ALA A 208 -7.69 2.58 6.06
C ALA A 208 -7.24 3.98 5.58
N VAL A 209 -7.87 5.04 6.09
CA VAL A 209 -7.48 6.43 5.80
C VAL A 209 -6.11 6.75 6.39
N ALA A 210 -5.85 6.36 7.63
CA ALA A 210 -4.55 6.56 8.27
C ALA A 210 -3.44 5.77 7.55
N SER A 211 -3.76 4.57 7.08
CA SER A 211 -2.89 3.78 6.20
C SER A 211 -2.55 4.54 4.93
N ALA A 212 -3.55 5.12 4.26
CA ALA A 212 -3.34 5.93 3.07
C ALA A 212 -2.45 7.14 3.34
N LEU A 213 -2.53 7.72 4.53
CA LEU A 213 -1.70 8.84 4.95
C LEU A 213 -0.33 8.43 5.51
N GLY A 214 -0.08 7.13 5.69
CA GLY A 214 1.16 6.60 6.24
C GLY A 214 1.40 6.92 7.72
N CYS A 215 0.32 7.15 8.47
CA CYS A 215 0.35 7.46 9.90
C CYS A 215 0.02 6.22 10.73
N LEU A 216 0.70 6.04 11.86
CA LEU A 216 0.24 5.10 12.87
C LEU A 216 -1.09 5.60 13.45
N THR A 217 -2.02 4.69 13.70
CA THR A 217 -3.28 4.99 14.39
C THR A 217 -3.17 4.86 15.90
N TRP A 218 -1.98 4.51 16.39
CA TRP A 218 -1.61 4.38 17.81
C TRP A 218 -0.29 5.09 18.10
N GLU A 219 0.03 5.23 19.37
CA GLU A 219 1.31 5.79 19.83
C GLU A 219 2.48 4.90 19.43
N LYS A 220 3.67 5.50 19.34
CA LYS A 220 4.89 4.72 19.08
C LYS A 220 5.05 3.65 20.16
N PRO A 221 5.33 2.38 19.77
CA PRO A 221 5.63 1.32 20.74
C PRO A 221 6.99 1.54 21.41
N THR A 222 7.21 0.85 22.54
CA THR A 222 8.53 0.71 23.12
C THR A 222 9.34 -0.35 22.35
N TYR A 223 10.66 -0.22 22.36
CA TYR A 223 11.55 -1.19 21.71
C TYR A 223 11.41 -2.59 22.32
N SER A 224 11.23 -2.69 23.64
CA SER A 224 11.02 -3.96 24.31
C SER A 224 9.75 -4.69 23.87
N GLU A 225 8.64 -3.98 23.65
CA GLU A 225 7.39 -4.57 23.14
C GLU A 225 7.53 -5.00 21.67
N PHE A 226 8.21 -4.21 20.85
CA PHE A 226 8.56 -4.59 19.48
C PHE A 226 9.38 -5.89 19.45
N GLN A 227 10.45 -5.98 20.25
CA GLN A 227 11.29 -7.18 20.33
C GLN A 227 10.51 -8.40 20.82
N GLN A 228 9.61 -8.20 21.78
CA GLN A 228 8.78 -9.28 22.30
C GLN A 228 7.86 -9.84 21.22
N LEU A 229 7.22 -8.99 20.42
CA LEU A 229 6.42 -9.45 19.28
C LEU A 229 7.28 -10.10 18.20
N ALA A 230 8.45 -9.53 17.88
CA ALA A 230 9.32 -10.04 16.83
C ALA A 230 9.79 -11.49 17.10
N LYS A 231 9.99 -11.86 18.38
CA LYS A 231 10.35 -13.24 18.77
C LYS A 231 9.26 -14.27 18.45
N GLU A 232 7.99 -13.87 18.44
CA GLU A 232 6.87 -14.77 18.13
C GLU A 232 6.37 -14.61 16.69
N SER A 233 6.34 -13.36 16.19
CA SER A 233 5.85 -13.04 14.86
C SER A 233 6.49 -11.77 14.32
N GLU A 234 7.37 -11.90 13.35
CA GLU A 234 7.91 -10.75 12.61
C GLU A 234 6.81 -9.97 11.87
N TYR A 235 5.74 -10.65 11.45
CA TYR A 235 4.55 -10.00 10.90
C TYR A 235 3.90 -9.05 11.91
N ALA A 236 3.74 -9.50 13.17
CA ALA A 236 3.16 -8.68 14.23
C ALA A 236 4.05 -7.47 14.55
N ALA A 237 5.35 -7.68 14.67
CA ALA A 237 6.32 -6.62 14.93
C ALA A 237 6.34 -5.60 13.78
N TRP A 238 6.31 -6.06 12.52
CA TRP A 238 6.21 -5.20 11.34
C TRP A 238 4.95 -4.33 11.39
N THR A 239 3.81 -4.95 11.65
CA THR A 239 2.50 -4.26 11.70
C THR A 239 2.46 -3.23 12.83
N LEU A 240 3.09 -3.54 13.98
CA LEU A 240 3.14 -2.63 15.12
C LEU A 240 3.83 -1.29 14.81
N VAL A 241 4.90 -1.31 14.03
CA VAL A 241 5.73 -0.12 13.74
C VAL A 241 5.38 0.56 12.41
N ASN A 242 4.85 -0.19 11.44
CA ASN A 242 4.45 0.35 10.13
C ASN A 242 2.95 0.68 10.05
N GLY A 243 2.16 0.22 11.02
CA GLY A 243 0.70 0.32 10.95
C GLY A 243 0.13 -0.50 9.81
N TYR A 244 -0.98 -0.03 9.25
CA TYR A 244 -1.64 -0.66 8.10
C TYR A 244 -1.18 -0.03 6.77
N ALA A 245 0.04 0.51 6.74
CA ALA A 245 0.63 1.06 5.53
C ALA A 245 0.72 0.02 4.41
N LEU A 246 0.80 0.49 3.17
CA LEU A 246 1.00 -0.37 2.00
C LEU A 246 2.30 -1.16 2.17
N ASN A 247 2.18 -2.48 2.28
CA ASN A 247 3.31 -3.37 2.51
C ASN A 247 4.15 -3.54 1.23
N HIS A 248 3.48 -3.74 0.10
CA HIS A 248 4.11 -3.75 -1.22
C HIS A 248 3.13 -3.39 -2.34
N VAL A 249 3.68 -2.91 -3.43
CA VAL A 249 3.04 -2.89 -4.73
C VAL A 249 3.64 -3.99 -5.58
N THR A 250 2.88 -4.49 -6.55
CA THR A 250 3.31 -5.55 -7.46
C THR A 250 3.21 -5.10 -8.91
N ILE A 251 4.31 -5.19 -9.66
CA ILE A 251 4.31 -4.93 -11.10
C ILE A 251 3.66 -6.10 -11.85
N SER A 252 2.76 -5.80 -12.77
CA SER A 252 2.18 -6.76 -13.71
C SER A 252 3.15 -7.02 -14.86
N VAL A 253 4.02 -8.03 -14.72
CA VAL A 253 5.15 -8.29 -15.63
C VAL A 253 4.68 -8.59 -17.05
N HIS A 254 3.64 -9.40 -17.23
CA HIS A 254 3.09 -9.76 -18.54
C HIS A 254 2.46 -8.59 -19.31
N ARG A 255 2.38 -7.41 -18.70
CA ARG A 255 1.89 -6.16 -19.34
C ARG A 255 3.00 -5.21 -19.72
N LEU A 256 4.25 -5.54 -19.38
CA LEU A 256 5.42 -4.84 -19.90
C LEU A 256 5.53 -5.09 -21.41
N LYS A 257 6.13 -4.15 -22.15
CA LYS A 257 6.23 -4.19 -23.62
C LYS A 257 7.59 -4.66 -24.10
N SER A 258 8.62 -4.47 -23.29
CA SER A 258 9.99 -4.81 -23.61
C SER A 258 10.29 -6.30 -23.37
N HIS A 259 11.54 -6.70 -23.53
CA HIS A 259 12.02 -8.03 -23.16
C HIS A 259 11.84 -8.35 -21.66
N LEU A 260 11.51 -7.35 -20.84
CA LEU A 260 11.20 -7.51 -19.41
C LEU A 260 9.78 -8.07 -19.17
N ALA A 261 8.96 -8.26 -20.20
CA ALA A 261 7.63 -8.89 -20.10
C ALA A 261 7.69 -10.39 -19.72
N ASN A 262 8.86 -10.89 -19.34
CA ASN A 262 9.10 -12.20 -18.77
C ASN A 262 9.77 -12.06 -17.40
N ILE A 263 9.23 -12.70 -16.37
CA ILE A 263 9.69 -12.51 -15.00
C ILE A 263 11.15 -12.98 -14.76
N LYS A 264 11.64 -13.95 -15.53
CA LYS A 264 13.03 -14.39 -15.41
C LYS A 264 13.99 -13.31 -15.93
N ASN A 265 13.65 -12.70 -17.07
CA ASN A 265 14.42 -11.60 -17.63
C ASN A 265 14.38 -10.37 -16.68
N LEU A 266 13.20 -10.08 -16.12
CA LEU A 266 13.05 -9.00 -15.16
C LEU A 266 13.87 -9.24 -13.89
N ASN A 267 13.85 -10.45 -13.34
CA ASN A 267 14.64 -10.81 -12.15
C ASN A 267 16.15 -10.62 -12.42
N GLN A 268 16.63 -11.15 -13.55
CA GLN A 268 18.03 -11.00 -13.96
C GLN A 268 18.40 -9.51 -14.10
N PHE A 269 17.57 -8.73 -14.77
CA PHE A 269 17.77 -7.30 -14.95
C PHE A 269 17.85 -6.55 -13.61
N ILE A 270 17.00 -6.90 -12.63
CA ILE A 270 16.99 -6.30 -11.30
C ILE A 270 18.26 -6.67 -10.53
N GLU A 271 18.68 -7.93 -10.56
CA GLU A 271 19.90 -8.39 -9.90
C GLU A 271 21.17 -7.78 -10.52
N GLU A 272 21.25 -7.69 -11.85
CA GLU A 272 22.35 -7.04 -12.58
C GLU A 272 22.48 -5.54 -12.26
N ASN A 273 21.37 -4.90 -11.87
CA ASN A 273 21.37 -3.51 -11.39
C ASN A 273 21.57 -3.37 -9.86
N GLY A 274 21.98 -4.46 -9.18
CA GLY A 274 22.42 -4.45 -7.79
C GLY A 274 21.30 -4.54 -6.76
N PHE A 275 20.06 -4.86 -7.15
CA PHE A 275 18.97 -5.06 -6.21
C PHE A 275 18.88 -6.52 -5.77
N LYS A 276 18.67 -6.73 -4.47
CA LYS A 276 18.57 -8.06 -3.87
C LYS A 276 17.15 -8.59 -3.93
N LEU A 277 16.98 -9.80 -4.45
CA LEU A 277 15.70 -10.51 -4.46
C LEU A 277 15.56 -11.43 -3.25
N ASN A 278 14.32 -11.64 -2.82
CA ASN A 278 13.95 -12.61 -1.79
C ASN A 278 14.21 -14.03 -2.29
N SER A 279 15.13 -14.73 -1.65
CA SER A 279 15.56 -16.08 -2.02
C SER A 279 14.83 -17.21 -1.30
N GLU A 280 13.84 -16.91 -0.44
CA GLU A 280 13.09 -17.94 0.29
C GLU A 280 12.36 -18.89 -0.67
N GLY A 281 12.67 -20.17 -0.56
CA GLY A 281 12.14 -21.21 -1.47
C GLY A 281 12.53 -21.02 -2.95
N GLY A 282 13.62 -20.29 -3.22
CA GLY A 282 14.08 -19.86 -4.54
C GLY A 282 13.57 -18.46 -4.90
N VAL A 283 14.31 -17.75 -5.76
CA VAL A 283 13.93 -16.39 -6.20
C VAL A 283 12.56 -16.39 -6.89
N LEU A 284 12.35 -17.31 -7.81
CA LEU A 284 11.08 -17.45 -8.54
C LEU A 284 10.13 -18.40 -7.81
N LYS A 285 8.98 -17.88 -7.37
CA LYS A 285 7.87 -18.64 -6.79
C LYS A 285 6.89 -18.99 -7.90
N VAL A 286 6.55 -20.27 -8.03
CA VAL A 286 5.67 -20.78 -9.10
C VAL A 286 4.49 -21.50 -8.46
N SER A 287 3.26 -21.15 -8.87
CA SER A 287 2.06 -21.86 -8.44
C SER A 287 2.05 -23.32 -8.95
N PRO A 288 1.32 -24.24 -8.29
CA PRO A 288 1.26 -25.65 -8.69
C PRO A 288 0.79 -25.87 -10.14
N ASP A 289 -0.07 -25.00 -10.63
CA ASP A 289 -0.55 -25.01 -12.02
C ASP A 289 0.48 -24.43 -13.03
N GLY A 290 1.57 -23.86 -12.53
CA GLY A 290 2.61 -23.22 -13.34
C GLY A 290 2.20 -21.91 -13.99
N LEU A 291 1.06 -21.32 -13.65
CA LEU A 291 0.47 -20.19 -14.38
C LEU A 291 0.56 -18.86 -13.64
N LEU A 292 0.97 -18.84 -12.36
CA LEU A 292 1.29 -17.65 -11.59
C LEU A 292 2.75 -17.71 -11.13
N LEU A 293 3.57 -16.83 -11.67
CA LEU A 293 4.97 -16.69 -11.34
C LEU A 293 5.16 -15.39 -10.57
N GLN A 294 5.86 -15.45 -9.43
CA GLN A 294 6.07 -14.30 -8.56
C GLN A 294 7.50 -14.26 -8.05
N SER A 295 8.00 -13.06 -7.85
CA SER A 295 9.25 -12.77 -7.15
C SER A 295 9.13 -11.42 -6.45
N SER A 296 10.04 -11.11 -5.53
CA SER A 296 10.03 -9.86 -4.79
C SER A 296 11.44 -9.46 -4.38
N THR A 297 11.66 -8.18 -4.12
CA THR A 297 12.88 -7.76 -3.44
C THR A 297 12.80 -8.12 -1.96
N VAL A 298 13.94 -8.09 -1.27
CA VAL A 298 13.95 -7.95 0.19
C VAL A 298 13.48 -6.54 0.56
N ALA A 299 12.96 -6.36 1.78
CA ALA A 299 12.48 -5.07 2.26
C ALA A 299 13.60 -4.04 2.42
N ASN A 300 13.26 -2.77 2.28
CA ASN A 300 14.11 -1.70 2.76
C ASN A 300 14.19 -1.70 4.29
N LEU A 301 15.33 -1.30 4.82
CA LEU A 301 15.49 -0.96 6.22
C LEU A 301 15.27 0.54 6.42
N THR A 302 14.55 0.92 7.46
CA THR A 302 14.35 2.30 7.85
C THR A 302 14.63 2.49 9.34
N SER A 303 15.17 3.64 9.72
CA SER A 303 15.35 3.98 11.12
C SER A 303 14.00 4.29 11.75
N PHE A 304 13.69 3.67 12.88
CA PHE A 304 12.48 3.93 13.67
C PHE A 304 12.89 4.30 15.09
N GLU A 305 12.42 5.46 15.56
CA GLU A 305 12.60 5.92 16.93
C GLU A 305 11.42 5.45 17.78
N PHE A 306 11.67 4.57 18.74
CA PHE A 306 10.70 4.03 19.67
C PHE A 306 10.34 5.02 20.80
N ALA A 307 9.23 4.74 21.51
CA ALA A 307 8.75 5.63 22.58
C ALA A 307 9.74 5.80 23.75
N ASP A 308 10.62 4.82 23.95
CA ASP A 308 11.68 4.83 24.96
C ASP A 308 12.99 5.49 24.49
N GLY A 309 12.96 6.17 23.33
CA GLY A 309 14.10 6.91 22.76
C GLY A 309 15.15 6.03 22.06
N ILE A 310 14.93 4.72 22.00
CA ILE A 310 15.80 3.80 21.24
C ILE A 310 15.50 3.96 19.76
N SER A 311 16.53 4.03 18.94
CA SER A 311 16.42 4.04 17.46
C SER A 311 17.02 2.78 16.89
N GLU A 312 16.24 2.06 16.08
CA GLU A 312 16.66 0.82 15.43
C GLU A 312 16.30 0.81 13.94
N SER A 313 17.07 0.04 13.19
CA SER A 313 16.84 -0.22 11.78
C SER A 313 15.85 -1.37 11.64
N ILE A 314 14.65 -1.08 11.17
CA ILE A 314 13.55 -2.05 11.05
C ILE A 314 13.17 -2.29 9.59
N PRO A 315 12.64 -3.50 9.25
CA PRO A 315 12.10 -3.76 7.92
C PRO A 315 10.90 -2.84 7.63
N CYS A 316 10.91 -2.24 6.44
CA CYS A 316 9.79 -1.45 5.93
C CYS A 316 9.05 -2.23 4.84
N SER A 317 8.98 -1.71 3.65
CA SER A 317 8.25 -2.25 2.50
C SER A 317 9.20 -2.83 1.45
N TYR A 318 8.67 -3.56 0.48
CA TYR A 318 9.38 -4.12 -0.66
C TYR A 318 8.55 -3.99 -1.93
N ILE A 319 9.10 -4.35 -3.08
CA ILE A 319 8.35 -4.42 -4.34
C ILE A 319 8.28 -5.86 -4.84
N GLU A 320 7.13 -6.24 -5.41
CA GLU A 320 6.86 -7.56 -5.96
C GLU A 320 6.66 -7.51 -7.49
N PHE A 321 6.86 -8.64 -8.13
CA PHE A 321 6.68 -8.86 -9.56
C PHE A 321 5.80 -10.07 -9.77
N ALA A 322 4.76 -9.96 -10.62
CA ALA A 322 3.86 -11.06 -10.93
C ALA A 322 3.66 -11.21 -12.44
N GLU A 323 3.94 -12.40 -12.96
CA GLU A 323 3.60 -12.78 -14.32
C GLU A 323 2.46 -13.80 -14.29
N ARG A 324 1.33 -13.43 -14.92
CA ARG A 324 0.13 -14.27 -15.04
C ARG A 324 0.07 -14.83 -16.46
N LEU A 325 0.22 -16.14 -16.59
CA LEU A 325 0.21 -16.81 -17.88
C LEU A 325 -1.23 -17.03 -18.36
N ILE A 326 -1.34 -17.21 -19.68
CA ILE A 326 -2.63 -17.47 -20.34
C ILE A 326 -3.13 -18.86 -19.93
N LEU A 327 -4.43 -18.95 -19.57
CA LEU A 327 -5.08 -20.20 -19.24
C LEU A 327 -5.08 -21.15 -20.46
N PRO A 328 -4.96 -22.48 -20.26
CA PRO A 328 -4.80 -23.46 -21.35
C PRO A 328 -5.88 -23.36 -22.43
N GLN A 329 -7.14 -23.07 -22.04
CA GLN A 329 -8.27 -22.95 -22.97
C GLN A 329 -8.20 -21.72 -23.89
N PHE A 330 -7.33 -20.76 -23.59
CA PHE A 330 -7.17 -19.51 -24.35
C PHE A 330 -5.83 -19.40 -25.08
N LYS A 331 -4.97 -20.43 -25.01
CA LYS A 331 -3.61 -20.40 -25.61
C LYS A 331 -3.59 -20.17 -27.13
N ASN A 332 -4.69 -20.49 -27.82
CA ASN A 332 -4.79 -20.34 -29.28
C ASN A 332 -5.38 -18.97 -29.70
N LEU A 333 -5.67 -18.08 -28.75
CA LEU A 333 -6.10 -16.73 -29.09
C LEU A 333 -4.94 -15.94 -29.72
N PRO A 334 -5.21 -15.13 -30.75
CA PRO A 334 -4.25 -14.14 -31.21
C PRO A 334 -3.82 -13.21 -30.05
N GLU A 335 -2.57 -12.79 -30.04
CA GLU A 335 -2.03 -12.00 -28.94
C GLU A 335 -2.81 -10.70 -28.70
N ASP A 336 -3.25 -10.04 -29.79
CA ASP A 336 -4.08 -8.83 -29.77
C ASP A 336 -5.51 -9.04 -29.22
N LYS A 337 -5.91 -10.30 -29.01
CA LYS A 337 -7.22 -10.70 -28.43
C LYS A 337 -7.10 -11.21 -26.99
N VAL A 338 -5.87 -11.29 -26.46
CA VAL A 338 -5.68 -11.74 -25.08
C VAL A 338 -5.98 -10.59 -24.11
N GLU A 339 -7.00 -10.78 -23.29
CA GLU A 339 -7.39 -9.88 -22.22
C GLU A 339 -7.01 -10.46 -20.85
N GLU A 340 -7.09 -9.64 -19.80
CA GLU A 340 -6.69 -10.03 -18.44
C GLU A 340 -7.47 -11.27 -17.94
N PHE A 341 -8.77 -11.39 -18.24
CA PHE A 341 -9.57 -12.53 -17.80
C PHE A 341 -9.23 -13.85 -18.52
N HIS A 342 -8.41 -13.81 -19.57
CA HIS A 342 -7.86 -15.01 -20.22
C HIS A 342 -6.64 -15.54 -19.48
N ARG A 343 -6.15 -14.84 -18.46
CA ARG A 343 -4.97 -15.19 -17.69
C ARG A 343 -5.34 -15.79 -16.34
N ARG A 344 -4.38 -16.44 -15.69
CA ARG A 344 -4.52 -17.00 -14.35
C ARG A 344 -4.84 -15.88 -13.35
N ASP A 345 -6.02 -15.92 -12.73
CA ASP A 345 -6.46 -14.98 -11.71
C ASP A 345 -6.19 -15.50 -10.29
N GLY A 346 -6.41 -14.67 -9.27
CA GLY A 346 -6.25 -15.02 -7.85
C GLY A 346 -4.82 -15.15 -7.38
N PHE A 347 -4.65 -15.79 -6.23
CA PHE A 347 -3.39 -15.92 -5.52
C PHE A 347 -3.09 -17.38 -5.18
N GLU A 348 -1.82 -17.66 -4.82
CA GLU A 348 -1.35 -18.98 -4.43
C GLU A 348 -0.74 -18.92 -3.02
N VAL A 349 -1.25 -19.77 -2.13
CA VAL A 349 -0.82 -19.81 -0.72
C VAL A 349 0.69 -20.05 -0.62
N GLY A 350 1.20 -21.05 -1.36
CA GLY A 350 2.63 -21.42 -1.30
C GLY A 350 3.56 -20.31 -1.81
N ASN A 351 3.11 -19.49 -2.77
CA ASN A 351 3.86 -18.33 -3.24
C ASN A 351 3.84 -17.20 -2.20
N ALA A 352 2.64 -16.84 -1.73
CA ALA A 352 2.45 -15.76 -0.76
C ALA A 352 3.18 -16.03 0.56
N ASP A 353 3.19 -17.30 1.03
CA ASP A 353 3.89 -17.70 2.25
C ASP A 353 5.40 -17.38 2.19
N LYS A 354 6.04 -17.65 1.05
CA LYS A 354 7.45 -17.35 0.81
C LYS A 354 7.71 -15.86 0.59
N ILE A 355 6.77 -15.15 -0.01
CA ILE A 355 6.86 -13.70 -0.26
C ILE A 355 6.75 -12.90 1.04
N PHE A 356 5.98 -13.37 2.03
CA PHE A 356 5.96 -12.76 3.37
C PHE A 356 7.36 -12.63 3.99
N GLU A 357 8.29 -13.54 3.67
CA GLU A 357 9.67 -13.53 4.16
C GLU A 357 10.51 -12.36 3.61
N SER A 358 10.02 -11.60 2.63
CA SER A 358 10.71 -10.39 2.14
C SER A 358 11.02 -9.38 3.25
N THR A 359 10.28 -9.41 4.36
CA THR A 359 10.50 -8.57 5.54
C THR A 359 11.20 -9.29 6.68
N SER A 360 11.57 -10.56 6.53
CA SER A 360 12.24 -11.30 7.61
C SER A 360 13.69 -10.85 7.79
N MET A 361 14.14 -10.80 9.03
CA MET A 361 15.54 -10.47 9.35
C MET A 361 16.52 -11.45 8.73
N ASP A 362 16.11 -12.70 8.57
CA ASP A 362 16.93 -13.72 7.91
C ASP A 362 17.22 -13.37 6.44
N GLN A 363 16.20 -12.95 5.68
CA GLN A 363 16.38 -12.51 4.29
C GLN A 363 17.23 -11.25 4.16
N LEU A 364 17.10 -10.34 5.13
CA LEU A 364 17.81 -9.06 5.13
C LEU A 364 19.30 -9.24 5.45
N THR A 365 19.62 -10.17 6.34
CA THR A 365 21.00 -10.42 6.82
C THR A 365 21.77 -11.47 6.02
N ARG A 366 21.10 -12.34 5.25
CA ARG A 366 21.79 -13.27 4.34
C ARG A 366 22.67 -12.46 3.36
N ASN A 367 23.96 -12.72 3.37
CA ASN A 367 24.85 -12.22 2.33
C ASN A 367 24.43 -12.82 0.99
N ALA A 368 24.51 -12.02 -0.09
CA ALA A 368 24.41 -12.57 -1.43
C ALA A 368 25.54 -13.62 -1.59
N ALA A 369 25.12 -14.86 -1.85
CA ALA A 369 26.08 -15.97 -2.07
C ALA A 369 26.80 -15.82 -3.40
#